data_606e8962c6c4693a1c747d23bae45c64
#
_entry.id   606e8962c6c4693a1c747d23bae45c64
#
_cell.length_a   1.000
_cell.length_b   1.000
_cell.length_c   1.000
_cell.angle_alpha   90.00
_cell.angle_beta   90.00
_cell.angle_gamma   90.00
#
_symmetry.space_group_name_H-M   'P 1'
#
loop_
_entity.id
_entity.type
_entity.pdbx_description
1 polymer ?
#
loop_
_entity_poly.entity_id
_entity_poly.type
_entity_poly.pdbx_seq_one_letter_code
_entity_poly.pdbx_strand_id
1 'polypeptide(L)'
;MCIRDREFIEEVLSTMPEMPTEKKERFVSEFSLSQYDADLLAADKDIAEFFEEVTKVSNSPKLSANWIMGELSAELNNENLNIIESKVSSNKLGQLISRIEDGTISGKIAKDIFEKIWTTGKEVDDTIKEEGLEQVTDDKEIESMIDEVIENNPQQLEQYRSGKDRLFGFFVGQVMKASQGKANPKQVNDILKSKLKK
;
A
#
# COMPACT_ATOMS: atom_id res chain seq x y z
N MET A 1 45.82 5.08 -29.45
CA MET A 1 44.40 4.99 -29.10
C MET A 1 43.63 5.32 -30.37
N CYS A 2 43.06 4.30 -31.02
CA CYS A 2 42.41 4.43 -32.31
C CYS A 2 41.00 5.00 -32.18
N ILE A 3 40.55 5.78 -33.17
CA ILE A 3 39.19 6.32 -33.25
C ILE A 3 38.15 5.18 -33.16
N ARG A 4 38.46 4.01 -33.72
CA ARG A 4 37.65 2.79 -33.64
C ARG A 4 37.38 2.31 -32.22
N ASP A 5 38.33 2.49 -31.30
CA ASP A 5 38.20 2.06 -29.92
C ASP A 5 37.18 2.94 -29.19
N ARG A 6 37.03 4.20 -29.59
CA ARG A 6 36.09 5.14 -28.99
C ARG A 6 34.66 4.89 -29.46
N GLU A 7 34.45 4.64 -30.76
CA GLU A 7 33.15 4.28 -31.31
C GLU A 7 32.64 2.96 -30.73
N PHE A 8 33.50 1.96 -30.58
CA PHE A 8 33.16 0.68 -29.94
C PHE A 8 32.82 0.85 -28.47
N ILE A 9 33.54 1.69 -27.72
CA ILE A 9 33.24 1.98 -26.32
C ILE A 9 31.90 2.71 -26.20
N GLU A 10 31.60 3.68 -27.06
CA GLU A 10 30.33 4.39 -27.08
C GLU A 10 29.16 3.45 -27.42
N GLU A 11 29.34 2.52 -28.37
CA GLU A 11 28.37 1.51 -28.71
C GLU A 11 28.12 0.56 -27.54
N VAL A 12 29.15 0.06 -26.87
CA VAL A 12 29.04 -0.78 -25.67
C VAL A 12 28.35 -0.03 -24.55
N LEU A 13 28.73 1.21 -24.27
CA LEU A 13 28.12 2.02 -23.23
C LEU A 13 26.63 2.29 -23.51
N SER A 14 26.25 2.48 -24.79
CA SER A 14 24.84 2.70 -25.15
C SER A 14 23.95 1.44 -25.02
N THR A 15 24.59 0.26 -25.07
CA THR A 15 23.89 -1.04 -24.94
C THR A 15 24.02 -1.65 -23.54
N MET A 16 24.83 -1.05 -22.66
CA MET A 16 24.96 -1.53 -21.29
C MET A 16 23.65 -1.30 -20.51
N PRO A 17 23.18 -2.32 -19.78
CA PRO A 17 22.09 -2.12 -18.85
C PRO A 17 22.49 -1.13 -17.76
N GLU A 18 21.52 -0.39 -17.25
CA GLU A 18 21.70 0.54 -16.13
C GLU A 18 22.41 -0.12 -14.95
N MET A 19 23.48 0.50 -14.47
CA MET A 19 24.27 -0.03 -13.37
C MET A 19 23.50 0.09 -12.04
N PRO A 20 23.70 -0.82 -11.07
CA PRO A 20 22.98 -0.77 -9.78
C PRO A 20 23.11 0.59 -9.07
N THR A 21 24.25 1.24 -9.16
CA THR A 21 24.50 2.57 -8.57
C THR A 21 23.63 3.65 -9.22
N GLU A 22 23.56 3.65 -10.56
CA GLU A 22 22.74 4.60 -11.32
C GLU A 22 21.25 4.35 -11.07
N LYS A 23 20.83 3.08 -11.04
CA LYS A 23 19.47 2.67 -10.72
C LYS A 23 19.06 3.12 -9.32
N LYS A 24 19.93 2.98 -8.32
CA LYS A 24 19.71 3.51 -6.97
C LYS A 24 19.50 5.01 -6.96
N GLU A 25 20.39 5.78 -7.63
CA GLU A 25 20.27 7.24 -7.70
C GLU A 25 18.97 7.65 -8.39
N ARG A 26 18.57 6.93 -9.43
CA ARG A 26 17.29 7.12 -10.10
C ARG A 26 16.12 6.82 -9.19
N PHE A 27 16.13 5.73 -8.41
CA PHE A 27 15.06 5.40 -7.46
C PHE A 27 14.89 6.47 -6.38
N VAL A 28 15.97 7.07 -5.92
CA VAL A 28 15.91 8.20 -4.97
C VAL A 28 15.35 9.45 -5.65
N SER A 29 15.84 9.80 -6.84
CA SER A 29 15.48 11.06 -7.52
C SER A 29 14.10 11.03 -8.16
N GLU A 30 13.74 9.97 -8.88
CA GLU A 30 12.47 9.88 -9.62
C GLU A 30 11.31 9.41 -8.72
N PHE A 31 11.56 8.40 -7.87
CA PHE A 31 10.52 7.81 -7.04
C PHE A 31 10.48 8.35 -5.61
N SER A 32 11.38 9.28 -5.26
CA SER A 32 11.46 9.88 -3.92
C SER A 32 11.56 8.83 -2.80
N LEU A 33 12.27 7.74 -3.06
CA LEU A 33 12.56 6.71 -2.07
C LEU A 33 13.66 7.16 -1.10
N SER A 34 13.70 6.55 0.08
CA SER A 34 14.86 6.69 0.95
C SER A 34 16.08 6.02 0.33
N GLN A 35 17.28 6.46 0.71
CA GLN A 35 18.50 5.79 0.25
C GLN A 35 18.54 4.32 0.63
N TYR A 36 18.02 3.98 1.81
CA TYR A 36 17.95 2.62 2.31
C TYR A 36 17.02 1.75 1.45
N ASP A 37 15.83 2.22 1.12
CA ASP A 37 14.89 1.48 0.29
C ASP A 37 15.42 1.30 -1.13
N ALA A 38 16.03 2.36 -1.68
CA ALA A 38 16.64 2.32 -3.01
C ALA A 38 17.83 1.34 -3.05
N ASP A 39 18.66 1.26 -2.00
CA ASP A 39 19.75 0.29 -1.89
C ASP A 39 19.22 -1.15 -1.91
N LEU A 40 18.20 -1.44 -1.12
CA LEU A 40 17.63 -2.79 -1.04
C LEU A 40 16.98 -3.22 -2.37
N LEU A 41 16.22 -2.33 -2.99
CA LEU A 41 15.52 -2.62 -4.25
C LEU A 41 16.47 -2.70 -5.46
N ALA A 42 17.56 -1.93 -5.47
CA ALA A 42 18.55 -1.93 -6.56
C ALA A 42 19.64 -3.01 -6.40
N ALA A 43 19.71 -3.67 -5.23
CA ALA A 43 20.72 -4.70 -4.96
C ALA A 43 20.57 -5.94 -5.85
N ASP A 44 19.32 -6.26 -6.23
CA ASP A 44 18.98 -7.36 -7.11
C ASP A 44 18.25 -6.84 -8.34
N LYS A 45 18.70 -7.30 -9.53
CA LYS A 45 18.14 -6.86 -10.80
C LYS A 45 16.66 -7.22 -10.93
N ASP A 46 16.31 -8.43 -10.53
CA ASP A 46 14.95 -8.96 -10.71
C ASP A 46 13.97 -8.27 -9.76
N ILE A 47 14.43 -7.94 -8.55
CA ILE A 47 13.65 -7.13 -7.59
C ILE A 47 13.46 -5.71 -8.12
N ALA A 48 14.49 -5.11 -8.69
CA ALA A 48 14.40 -3.77 -9.25
C ALA A 48 13.43 -3.70 -10.43
N GLU A 49 13.48 -4.67 -11.35
CA GLU A 49 12.56 -4.76 -12.49
C GLU A 49 11.12 -4.97 -12.01
N PHE A 50 10.92 -5.87 -11.07
CA PHE A 50 9.60 -6.11 -10.47
C PHE A 50 9.04 -4.84 -9.78
N PHE A 51 9.86 -4.11 -9.04
CA PHE A 51 9.48 -2.83 -8.43
C PHE A 51 9.06 -1.78 -9.46
N GLU A 52 9.81 -1.65 -10.54
CA GLU A 52 9.47 -0.69 -11.61
C GLU A 52 8.14 -1.04 -12.27
N GLU A 53 7.88 -2.33 -12.53
CA GLU A 53 6.62 -2.79 -13.09
C GLU A 53 5.44 -2.54 -12.13
N VAL A 54 5.59 -2.88 -10.85
CA VAL A 54 4.57 -2.61 -9.82
C VAL A 54 4.28 -1.12 -9.73
N THR A 55 5.32 -0.29 -9.76
CA THR A 55 5.18 1.17 -9.67
C THR A 55 4.48 1.77 -10.88
N LYS A 56 4.72 1.23 -12.09
CA LYS A 56 4.00 1.65 -13.30
C LYS A 56 2.49 1.44 -13.19
N VAL A 57 2.06 0.36 -12.56
CA VAL A 57 0.64 0.02 -12.41
C VAL A 57 0.02 0.79 -11.25
N SER A 58 0.70 0.83 -10.11
CA SER A 58 0.18 1.44 -8.87
C SER A 58 0.25 2.97 -8.86
N ASN A 59 1.19 3.54 -9.61
CA ASN A 59 1.55 4.95 -9.57
C ASN A 59 1.92 5.48 -8.17
N SER A 60 2.31 4.57 -7.26
CA SER A 60 2.65 4.85 -5.86
C SER A 60 3.97 4.18 -5.45
N PRO A 61 5.14 4.80 -5.74
CA PRO A 61 6.45 4.19 -5.54
C PRO A 61 6.73 3.78 -4.09
N LYS A 62 6.42 4.66 -3.14
CA LYS A 62 6.68 4.40 -1.71
C LYS A 62 5.88 3.22 -1.17
N LEU A 63 4.61 3.15 -1.56
CA LEU A 63 3.76 2.03 -1.13
C LEU A 63 4.20 0.74 -1.81
N SER A 64 4.58 0.79 -3.09
CA SER A 64 5.14 -0.35 -3.83
C SER A 64 6.42 -0.89 -3.16
N ALA A 65 7.35 0.00 -2.80
CA ALA A 65 8.56 -0.37 -2.08
C ALA A 65 8.24 -1.08 -0.75
N ASN A 66 7.35 -0.49 0.05
CA ASN A 66 6.95 -1.08 1.33
C ASN A 66 6.32 -2.47 1.17
N TRP A 67 5.46 -2.67 0.17
CA TRP A 67 4.81 -3.96 -0.08
C TRP A 67 5.78 -5.03 -0.57
N ILE A 68 6.72 -4.66 -1.43
CA ILE A 68 7.73 -5.59 -1.94
C ILE A 68 8.69 -6.00 -0.83
N MET A 69 9.23 -5.04 -0.06
CA MET A 69 10.17 -5.31 1.02
C MET A 69 9.52 -5.94 2.25
N GLY A 70 8.23 -5.72 2.45
CA GLY A 70 7.47 -6.27 3.56
C GLY A 70 6.72 -7.54 3.19
N GLU A 71 5.47 -7.39 2.76
CA GLU A 71 4.52 -8.51 2.60
C GLU A 71 4.99 -9.53 1.54
N LEU A 72 5.43 -9.06 0.37
CA LEU A 72 5.88 -9.95 -0.70
C LEU A 72 7.15 -10.72 -0.29
N SER A 73 8.15 -10.02 0.26
CA SER A 73 9.38 -10.66 0.71
C SER A 73 9.15 -11.65 1.85
N ALA A 74 8.17 -11.39 2.73
CA ALA A 74 7.81 -12.32 3.79
C ALA A 74 7.29 -13.65 3.20
N GLU A 75 6.38 -13.60 2.22
CA GLU A 75 5.84 -14.81 1.60
C GLU A 75 6.87 -15.56 0.75
N LEU A 76 7.71 -14.81 0.01
CA LEU A 76 8.82 -15.42 -0.73
C LEU A 76 9.78 -16.18 0.20
N ASN A 77 10.13 -15.58 1.35
CA ASN A 77 10.99 -16.20 2.33
C ASN A 77 10.33 -17.42 3.01
N ASN A 78 9.04 -17.34 3.31
CA ASN A 78 8.30 -18.46 3.91
C ASN A 78 8.31 -19.71 3.04
N GLU A 79 8.23 -19.50 1.71
CA GLU A 79 8.22 -20.61 0.75
C GLU A 79 9.59 -20.88 0.10
N ASN A 80 10.66 -20.15 0.47
CA ASN A 80 11.99 -20.20 -0.14
C ASN A 80 11.97 -19.98 -1.66
N LEU A 81 11.18 -19.03 -2.14
CA LEU A 81 11.05 -18.65 -3.54
C LEU A 81 11.86 -17.39 -3.84
N ASN A 82 12.32 -17.26 -5.10
CA ASN A 82 12.85 -16.02 -5.64
C ASN A 82 11.72 -15.14 -6.19
N ILE A 83 12.00 -13.85 -6.39
CA ILE A 83 11.01 -12.89 -6.90
C ILE A 83 10.43 -13.31 -8.27
N ILE A 84 11.21 -13.94 -9.13
CA ILE A 84 10.78 -14.46 -10.44
C ILE A 84 9.74 -15.60 -10.29
N GLU A 85 9.82 -16.35 -9.20
CA GLU A 85 8.93 -17.47 -8.88
C GLU A 85 7.70 -17.02 -8.08
N SER A 86 7.53 -15.72 -7.93
CA SER A 86 6.40 -15.15 -7.18
C SER A 86 5.06 -15.62 -7.73
N LYS A 87 4.19 -16.07 -6.85
CA LYS A 87 2.80 -16.47 -7.19
C LYS A 87 1.92 -15.27 -7.55
N VAL A 88 2.31 -14.08 -7.10
CA VAL A 88 1.64 -12.82 -7.40
C VAL A 88 2.51 -12.04 -8.38
N SER A 89 1.98 -11.79 -9.58
CA SER A 89 2.68 -11.00 -10.58
C SER A 89 2.78 -9.52 -10.19
N SER A 90 3.76 -8.81 -10.76
CA SER A 90 3.93 -7.37 -10.61
C SER A 90 2.65 -6.59 -10.94
N ASN A 91 1.92 -7.01 -11.96
CA ASN A 91 0.65 -6.41 -12.34
C ASN A 91 -0.42 -6.56 -11.24
N LYS A 92 -0.61 -7.76 -10.68
CA LYS A 92 -1.57 -8.01 -9.59
C LYS A 92 -1.22 -7.23 -8.34
N LEU A 93 0.06 -7.21 -7.96
CA LEU A 93 0.50 -6.42 -6.81
C LEU A 93 0.29 -4.93 -7.05
N GLY A 94 0.59 -4.43 -8.25
CA GLY A 94 0.36 -3.04 -8.64
C GLY A 94 -1.12 -2.65 -8.60
N GLN A 95 -2.02 -3.52 -9.06
CA GLN A 95 -3.47 -3.32 -8.95
C GLN A 95 -3.92 -3.26 -7.49
N LEU A 96 -3.46 -4.18 -6.65
CA LEU A 96 -3.78 -4.19 -5.22
C LEU A 96 -3.36 -2.88 -4.54
N ILE A 97 -2.16 -2.41 -4.81
CA ILE A 97 -1.64 -1.14 -4.29
C ILE A 97 -2.45 0.05 -4.82
N SER A 98 -2.85 0.04 -6.08
CA SER A 98 -3.72 1.06 -6.66
C SER A 98 -5.07 1.15 -5.92
N ARG A 99 -5.66 -0.01 -5.52
CA ARG A 99 -6.90 -0.05 -4.73
C ARG A 99 -6.73 0.47 -3.30
N ILE A 100 -5.53 0.42 -2.75
CA ILE A 100 -5.23 1.07 -1.46
C ILE A 100 -5.13 2.58 -1.65
N GLU A 101 -4.45 3.04 -2.70
CA GLU A 101 -4.20 4.45 -2.97
C GLU A 101 -5.49 5.20 -3.31
N ASP A 102 -6.37 4.61 -4.11
CA ASP A 102 -7.68 5.18 -4.46
C ASP A 102 -8.72 5.08 -3.32
N GLY A 103 -8.38 4.38 -2.24
CA GLY A 103 -9.23 4.22 -1.06
C GLY A 103 -10.34 3.18 -1.23
N THR A 104 -10.31 2.35 -2.25
CA THR A 104 -11.27 1.24 -2.45
C THR A 104 -11.17 0.21 -1.33
N ILE A 105 -9.96 -0.04 -0.83
CA ILE A 105 -9.69 -0.94 0.28
C ILE A 105 -8.71 -0.33 1.28
N SER A 106 -8.84 -0.73 2.55
CA SER A 106 -7.86 -0.33 3.58
C SER A 106 -6.60 -1.21 3.50
N GLY A 107 -5.47 -0.69 4.01
CA GLY A 107 -4.23 -1.46 4.05
C GLY A 107 -4.34 -2.79 4.80
N LYS A 108 -5.24 -2.89 5.80
CA LYS A 108 -5.51 -4.15 6.49
C LYS A 108 -6.23 -5.15 5.58
N ILE A 109 -7.28 -4.71 4.91
CA ILE A 109 -8.05 -5.52 3.95
C ILE A 109 -7.13 -5.97 2.80
N ALA A 110 -6.23 -5.10 2.34
CA ALA A 110 -5.28 -5.43 1.29
C ALA A 110 -4.35 -6.59 1.66
N LYS A 111 -3.96 -6.72 2.94
CA LYS A 111 -3.16 -7.88 3.41
C LYS A 111 -3.96 -9.18 3.34
N ASP A 112 -5.21 -9.16 3.78
CA ASP A 112 -6.09 -10.32 3.72
C ASP A 112 -6.35 -10.75 2.26
N ILE A 113 -6.48 -9.78 1.34
CA ILE A 113 -6.61 -10.02 -0.10
C ILE A 113 -5.31 -10.57 -0.67
N PHE A 114 -4.15 -10.03 -0.29
CA PHE A 114 -2.85 -10.50 -0.76
C PHE A 114 -2.62 -11.97 -0.41
N GLU A 115 -2.88 -12.38 0.84
CA GLU A 115 -2.81 -13.79 1.24
C GLU A 115 -3.70 -14.68 0.38
N LYS A 116 -4.91 -14.23 0.07
CA LYS A 116 -5.85 -14.98 -0.80
C LYS A 116 -5.35 -15.09 -2.23
N ILE A 117 -4.86 -13.98 -2.81
CA ILE A 117 -4.29 -14.00 -4.15
C ILE A 117 -3.05 -14.89 -4.20
N TRP A 118 -2.21 -14.85 -3.16
CA TRP A 118 -1.02 -15.69 -3.04
C TRP A 118 -1.37 -17.17 -3.06
N THR A 119 -2.42 -17.57 -2.34
CA THR A 119 -2.84 -18.98 -2.21
C THR A 119 -3.70 -19.47 -3.37
N THR A 120 -4.56 -18.61 -3.94
CA THR A 120 -5.57 -19.04 -4.93
C THR A 120 -5.22 -18.65 -6.36
N GLY A 121 -4.32 -17.68 -6.56
CA GLY A 121 -3.98 -17.13 -7.87
C GLY A 121 -5.07 -16.27 -8.52
N LYS A 122 -6.18 -15.97 -7.80
CA LYS A 122 -7.30 -15.17 -8.31
C LYS A 122 -6.90 -13.73 -8.67
N GLU A 123 -7.77 -13.04 -9.41
CA GLU A 123 -7.59 -11.63 -9.72
C GLU A 123 -7.97 -10.75 -8.51
N VAL A 124 -7.35 -9.57 -8.42
CA VAL A 124 -7.55 -8.63 -7.29
C VAL A 124 -9.00 -8.20 -7.19
N ASP A 125 -9.56 -7.69 -8.28
CA ASP A 125 -10.92 -7.14 -8.31
C ASP A 125 -11.99 -8.21 -8.07
N ASP A 126 -11.76 -9.44 -8.54
CA ASP A 126 -12.68 -10.56 -8.30
C ASP A 126 -12.67 -10.95 -6.81
N THR A 127 -11.49 -10.97 -6.19
CA THR A 127 -11.35 -11.26 -4.75
C THR A 127 -12.01 -10.18 -3.89
N ILE A 128 -11.86 -8.91 -4.25
CA ILE A 128 -12.52 -7.79 -3.55
C ILE A 128 -14.03 -7.92 -3.59
N LYS A 129 -14.59 -8.23 -4.77
CA LYS A 129 -16.04 -8.37 -4.97
C LYS A 129 -16.63 -9.59 -4.27
N GLU A 130 -15.97 -10.75 -4.41
CA GLU A 130 -16.42 -12.00 -3.76
C GLU A 130 -16.52 -11.87 -2.24
N GLU A 131 -15.59 -11.14 -1.63
CA GLU A 131 -15.53 -10.95 -0.19
C GLU A 131 -16.37 -9.75 0.28
N GLY A 132 -16.91 -8.95 -0.64
CA GLY A 132 -17.62 -7.71 -0.31
C GLY A 132 -16.75 -6.77 0.53
N LEU A 133 -15.45 -6.71 0.26
CA LEU A 133 -14.44 -5.96 1.02
C LEU A 133 -14.23 -4.54 0.49
N GLU A 134 -15.09 -4.06 -0.40
CA GLU A 134 -15.07 -2.66 -0.83
C GLU A 134 -15.25 -1.75 0.40
N GLN A 135 -14.43 -0.73 0.46
CA GLN A 135 -14.47 0.24 1.56
C GLN A 135 -15.78 1.03 1.48
N VAL A 136 -16.44 1.18 2.61
CA VAL A 136 -17.59 2.08 2.72
C VAL A 136 -17.07 3.51 2.65
N THR A 137 -17.37 4.19 1.55
CA THR A 137 -17.00 5.60 1.30
C THR A 137 -18.21 6.52 1.29
N ASP A 138 -19.44 5.99 1.48
CA ASP A 138 -20.64 6.81 1.59
C ASP A 138 -20.64 7.53 2.94
N ASP A 139 -20.49 8.85 2.89
CA ASP A 139 -20.49 9.72 4.07
C ASP A 139 -21.72 9.52 4.94
N LYS A 140 -22.90 9.26 4.36
CA LYS A 140 -24.15 9.05 5.10
C LYS A 140 -24.12 7.73 5.89
N GLU A 141 -23.56 6.69 5.30
CA GLU A 141 -23.45 5.40 5.97
C GLU A 141 -22.43 5.48 7.11
N ILE A 142 -21.30 6.14 6.88
CA ILE A 142 -20.29 6.41 7.91
C ILE A 142 -20.88 7.30 9.01
N GLU A 143 -21.64 8.34 8.66
CA GLU A 143 -22.32 9.21 9.62
C GLU A 143 -23.32 8.43 10.51
N SER A 144 -24.10 7.53 9.92
CA SER A 144 -25.04 6.69 10.66
C SER A 144 -24.32 5.76 11.65
N MET A 145 -23.22 5.13 11.24
CA MET A 145 -22.40 4.30 12.12
C MET A 145 -21.78 5.12 13.27
N ILE A 146 -21.35 6.34 13.00
CA ILE A 146 -20.81 7.24 14.01
C ILE A 146 -21.89 7.65 15.01
N ASP A 147 -23.08 7.99 14.55
CA ASP A 147 -24.21 8.37 15.43
C ASP A 147 -24.59 7.20 16.36
N GLU A 148 -24.69 5.99 15.81
CA GLU A 148 -24.95 4.79 16.62
C GLU A 148 -23.85 4.54 17.68
N VAL A 149 -22.57 4.70 17.31
CA VAL A 149 -21.46 4.55 18.25
C VAL A 149 -21.51 5.63 19.34
N ILE A 150 -21.85 6.87 19.00
CA ILE A 150 -21.99 7.96 19.98
C ILE A 150 -23.16 7.69 20.93
N GLU A 151 -24.30 7.27 20.41
CA GLU A 151 -25.50 6.97 21.22
C GLU A 151 -25.26 5.80 22.18
N ASN A 152 -24.51 4.80 21.76
CA ASN A 152 -24.17 3.64 22.59
C ASN A 152 -23.11 3.93 23.66
N ASN A 153 -22.42 5.08 23.59
CA ASN A 153 -21.32 5.43 24.49
C ASN A 153 -21.45 6.84 25.13
N PRO A 154 -22.59 7.15 25.80
CA PRO A 154 -22.83 8.50 26.31
C PRO A 154 -21.87 8.94 27.40
N GLN A 155 -21.39 8.03 28.25
CA GLN A 155 -20.44 8.34 29.33
C GLN A 155 -19.07 8.75 28.76
N GLN A 156 -18.62 8.07 27.72
CA GLN A 156 -17.35 8.38 27.05
C GLN A 156 -17.45 9.70 26.27
N LEU A 157 -18.61 10.00 25.71
CA LEU A 157 -18.89 11.29 25.06
C LEU A 157 -18.76 12.46 26.06
N GLU A 158 -19.39 12.33 27.23
CA GLU A 158 -19.32 13.34 28.28
C GLU A 158 -17.88 13.55 28.79
N GLN A 159 -17.16 12.44 28.96
CA GLN A 159 -15.74 12.51 29.34
C GLN A 159 -14.86 13.14 28.25
N TYR A 160 -15.12 12.89 26.98
CA TYR A 160 -14.43 13.56 25.90
C TYR A 160 -14.71 15.07 25.90
N ARG A 161 -15.97 15.47 26.05
CA ARG A 161 -16.38 16.88 26.16
C ARG A 161 -15.82 17.58 27.40
N SER A 162 -15.51 16.83 28.46
CA SER A 162 -14.83 17.35 29.66
C SER A 162 -13.31 17.52 29.52
N GLY A 163 -12.74 17.27 28.31
CA GLY A 163 -11.33 17.50 27.97
C GLY A 163 -10.44 16.27 27.95
N LYS A 164 -11.00 15.05 27.95
CA LYS A 164 -10.22 13.82 27.80
C LYS A 164 -10.01 13.45 26.33
N ASP A 165 -9.13 14.16 25.64
CA ASP A 165 -8.87 13.98 24.19
C ASP A 165 -8.47 12.55 23.78
N ARG A 166 -7.91 11.75 24.70
CA ARG A 166 -7.56 10.34 24.46
C ARG A 166 -8.75 9.48 24.03
N LEU A 167 -9.98 9.87 24.41
CA LEU A 167 -11.20 9.16 24.03
C LEU A 167 -11.57 9.32 22.55
N PHE A 168 -10.96 10.27 21.84
CA PHE A 168 -11.11 10.34 20.39
C PHE A 168 -10.71 9.03 19.70
N GLY A 169 -9.54 8.49 20.08
CA GLY A 169 -9.07 7.19 19.56
C GLY A 169 -10.00 6.02 19.91
N PHE A 170 -10.68 6.07 21.07
CA PHE A 170 -11.70 5.08 21.44
C PHE A 170 -12.87 5.12 20.44
N PHE A 171 -13.42 6.29 20.14
CA PHE A 171 -14.54 6.42 19.19
C PHE A 171 -14.13 5.97 17.79
N VAL A 172 -12.95 6.36 17.30
CA VAL A 172 -12.41 5.86 16.02
C VAL A 172 -12.34 4.34 16.02
N GLY A 173 -11.82 3.73 17.08
CA GLY A 173 -11.73 2.28 17.23
C GLY A 173 -13.09 1.58 17.20
N GLN A 174 -14.10 2.16 17.86
CA GLN A 174 -15.46 1.61 17.85
C GLN A 174 -16.12 1.69 16.48
N VAL A 175 -15.99 2.81 15.76
CA VAL A 175 -16.52 2.96 14.40
C VAL A 175 -15.81 1.99 13.44
N MET A 176 -14.48 1.86 13.53
CA MET A 176 -13.72 0.90 12.73
C MET A 176 -14.13 -0.55 13.02
N LYS A 177 -14.48 -0.85 14.28
CA LYS A 177 -15.00 -2.18 14.66
C LYS A 177 -16.41 -2.39 14.13
N ALA A 178 -17.30 -1.42 14.23
CA ALA A 178 -18.67 -1.48 13.72
C ALA A 178 -18.70 -1.68 12.20
N SER A 179 -17.82 -0.98 11.47
CA SER A 179 -17.67 -1.11 10.03
C SER A 179 -16.85 -2.35 9.59
N GLN A 180 -16.41 -3.19 10.54
CA GLN A 180 -15.52 -4.34 10.27
C GLN A 180 -14.21 -3.96 9.51
N GLY A 181 -13.73 -2.73 9.72
CA GLY A 181 -12.55 -2.19 9.04
C GLY A 181 -12.82 -1.66 7.64
N LYS A 182 -14.06 -1.63 7.18
CA LYS A 182 -14.45 -1.17 5.84
C LYS A 182 -14.61 0.36 5.73
N ALA A 183 -14.80 1.08 6.83
CA ALA A 183 -14.87 2.54 6.80
C ALA A 183 -13.51 3.18 6.52
N ASN A 184 -13.50 4.27 5.73
CA ASN A 184 -12.26 5.01 5.47
C ASN A 184 -11.82 5.76 6.75
N PRO A 185 -10.64 5.44 7.34
CA PRO A 185 -10.20 6.04 8.59
C PRO A 185 -10.10 7.56 8.55
N LYS A 186 -9.77 8.13 7.37
CA LYS A 186 -9.64 9.58 7.20
C LYS A 186 -11.02 10.25 7.28
N GLN A 187 -12.01 9.72 6.55
CA GLN A 187 -13.39 10.22 6.59
C GLN A 187 -13.99 10.05 8.00
N VAL A 188 -13.79 8.89 8.64
CA VAL A 188 -14.22 8.66 10.02
C VAL A 188 -13.63 9.70 10.97
N ASN A 189 -12.34 10.01 10.87
CA ASN A 189 -11.69 11.03 11.70
C ASN A 189 -12.29 12.43 11.48
N ASP A 190 -12.54 12.81 10.23
CA ASP A 190 -13.03 14.15 9.90
C ASP A 190 -14.49 14.32 10.36
N ILE A 191 -15.34 13.31 10.15
CA ILE A 191 -16.74 13.33 10.59
C ILE A 191 -16.83 13.29 12.13
N LEU A 192 -16.06 12.41 12.78
CA LEU A 192 -16.00 12.34 14.25
C LEU A 192 -15.57 13.66 14.88
N LYS A 193 -14.54 14.33 14.33
CA LYS A 193 -14.10 15.65 14.81
C LYS A 193 -15.23 16.68 14.74
N SER A 194 -16.03 16.64 13.70
CA SER A 194 -17.15 17.57 13.54
C SER A 194 -18.31 17.31 14.50
N LYS A 195 -18.62 16.01 14.73
CA LYS A 195 -19.75 15.59 15.59
C LYS A 195 -19.44 15.64 17.09
N LEU A 196 -18.22 15.29 17.50
CA LEU A 196 -17.83 15.30 18.92
C LEU A 196 -17.60 16.72 19.47
N LYS A 197 -17.33 17.71 18.61
CA LYS A 197 -17.18 19.13 19.02
C LYS A 197 -18.51 19.86 19.30
N LYS A 198 -19.63 19.29 18.88
CA LYS A 198 -20.96 19.80 19.20
C LYS A 198 -21.42 19.27 20.56
#